data_8594e9a1bef0ba12d7ea4ae031467742
#
_entry.id   8594e9a1bef0ba12d7ea4ae031467742
#
_cell.length_a   1.000
_cell.length_b   1.000
_cell.length_c   1.000
_cell.angle_alpha   90.00
_cell.angle_beta   90.00
_cell.angle_gamma   90.00
#
_symmetry.space_group_name_H-M   'P 1'
#
loop_
_entity.id
_entity.type
_entity.pdbx_description
1 polymer ?
#
loop_
_entity_poly.entity_id
_entity_poly.type
_entity_poly.pdbx_seq_one_letter_code
_entity_poly.pdbx_strand_id
1 'polypeptide(L)'
;MLRKTKIICTLGPAVESEEMMRKLIRAGMDAARFNFSHGDHEEHLGRLNKLKAVRDSMSRPVATIMDTKGPEIRIKSFDVKNISLEAGDTFTLTTEDVVGNGERVAVTYPKLHEEVKPGMEILIDDGLVALRVEEIQGSEIRCTVENGGTLSANKSINIPGVHIHLPALTEKDISDIQFAVENDFDFIAASFIRRADDVRSIREVLHRFGGDNIQIISKIENQEGVDNIDEILEASDGIMVARGDLGVEIPAAKVPVLQKQIIRKGLRSGKPIITATQMLDSMIRNPRPTRAEVSDVANAVFDGTSCVMLSGETAGGKYPLEALTAMVGIVEEAEQSINYWRQFQKHRITPEPNINDAITHTCCLTAMDLNATAILAATNSGRTARMICRFRPACPVAALTMQEKVRRQLAISWGVYPFLTGEVNSTDRIFSLSVECALKEGMVKNGDTVVITAGVPLGRSGSTNLIKAQIVDEDML
;
A
#
# COMPACT_ATOMS: atom_id res chain seq x y z
N MET A 1 18.59 15.19 4.96
CA MET A 1 17.85 14.41 6.00
C MET A 1 17.43 13.08 5.39
N LEU A 2 17.43 11.98 6.13
CA LEU A 2 16.93 10.70 5.63
C LEU A 2 15.40 10.74 5.51
N ARG A 3 14.85 10.46 4.31
CA ARG A 3 13.43 10.50 4.01
C ARG A 3 12.67 9.39 4.78
N LYS A 4 11.63 9.72 5.50
CA LYS A 4 10.87 8.79 6.36
C LYS A 4 9.68 8.15 5.65
N THR A 5 8.91 8.92 4.88
CA THR A 5 7.79 8.42 4.06
C THR A 5 8.34 7.64 2.88
N LYS A 6 7.85 6.42 2.66
CA LYS A 6 8.34 5.50 1.64
C LYS A 6 7.62 5.71 0.32
N ILE A 7 8.26 5.33 -0.79
CA ILE A 7 7.69 5.50 -2.13
C ILE A 7 7.61 4.15 -2.83
N ILE A 8 6.41 3.85 -3.33
CA ILE A 8 6.10 2.66 -4.10
C ILE A 8 5.94 3.05 -5.55
N CYS A 9 6.64 2.35 -6.46
CA CYS A 9 6.49 2.55 -7.90
C CYS A 9 5.88 1.31 -8.53
N THR A 10 4.87 1.50 -9.39
CA THR A 10 4.32 0.40 -10.19
C THR A 10 5.24 0.13 -11.36
N LEU A 11 5.64 -1.14 -11.52
CA LEU A 11 6.42 -1.58 -12.67
C LEU A 11 5.51 -1.89 -13.84
N GLY A 12 5.95 -1.47 -15.02
CA GLY A 12 5.27 -1.68 -16.28
C GLY A 12 6.21 -1.42 -17.46
N PRO A 13 5.68 -1.33 -18.69
CA PRO A 13 6.51 -1.19 -19.90
C PRO A 13 7.49 -0.01 -19.87
N ALA A 14 7.12 1.10 -19.23
CA ALA A 14 7.98 2.30 -19.19
C ALA A 14 9.27 2.12 -18.37
N VAL A 15 9.30 1.12 -17.45
CA VAL A 15 10.40 0.91 -16.51
C VAL A 15 10.93 -0.53 -16.50
N GLU A 16 10.78 -1.25 -17.60
CA GLU A 16 11.08 -2.67 -17.71
C GLU A 16 12.57 -3.01 -17.80
N SER A 17 13.44 -2.04 -18.14
CA SER A 17 14.87 -2.27 -18.26
C SER A 17 15.57 -2.27 -16.91
N GLU A 18 16.60 -3.12 -16.72
CA GLU A 18 17.43 -3.13 -15.50
C GLU A 18 18.07 -1.76 -15.24
N GLU A 19 18.46 -1.04 -16.29
CA GLU A 19 19.04 0.31 -16.16
C GLU A 19 18.03 1.28 -15.54
N MET A 20 16.77 1.27 -16.00
CA MET A 20 15.72 2.12 -15.46
C MET A 20 15.36 1.70 -14.02
N MET A 21 15.24 0.41 -13.74
CA MET A 21 15.02 -0.08 -12.37
C MET A 21 16.14 0.39 -11.42
N ARG A 22 17.40 0.34 -11.87
CA ARG A 22 18.55 0.85 -11.10
C ARG A 22 18.44 2.36 -10.86
N LYS A 23 18.01 3.14 -11.86
CA LYS A 23 17.77 4.57 -11.72
C LYS A 23 16.65 4.86 -10.70
N LEU A 24 15.54 4.12 -10.77
CA LEU A 24 14.44 4.27 -9.81
C LEU A 24 14.86 3.94 -8.37
N ILE A 25 15.60 2.84 -8.16
CA ILE A 25 16.12 2.48 -6.83
C ILE A 25 17.04 3.59 -6.28
N ARG A 26 17.95 4.11 -7.12
CA ARG A 26 18.83 5.22 -6.73
C ARG A 26 18.07 6.52 -6.45
N ALA A 27 17.02 6.79 -7.20
CA ALA A 27 16.18 7.96 -7.03
C ALA A 27 15.27 7.88 -5.80
N GLY A 28 15.10 6.69 -5.19
CA GLY A 28 14.38 6.55 -3.92
C GLY A 28 13.16 5.64 -3.95
N MET A 29 13.04 4.72 -4.89
CA MET A 29 12.04 3.66 -4.86
C MET A 29 12.33 2.69 -3.70
N ASP A 30 11.37 2.55 -2.77
CA ASP A 30 11.45 1.64 -1.62
C ASP A 30 10.75 0.30 -1.88
N ALA A 31 9.72 0.28 -2.72
CA ALA A 31 9.00 -0.93 -3.11
C ALA A 31 8.52 -0.87 -4.56
N ALA A 32 8.43 -2.03 -5.17
CA ALA A 32 7.93 -2.23 -6.53
C ALA A 32 6.57 -2.93 -6.48
N ARG A 33 5.55 -2.31 -7.09
CA ARG A 33 4.20 -2.88 -7.25
C ARG A 33 4.07 -3.52 -8.62
N PHE A 34 3.49 -4.72 -8.65
CA PHE A 34 3.13 -5.49 -9.83
C PHE A 34 1.61 -5.56 -9.90
N ASN A 35 1.00 -4.94 -10.91
CA ASN A 35 -0.46 -4.90 -11.06
C ASN A 35 -0.96 -6.09 -11.89
N PHE A 36 -1.51 -7.10 -11.23
CA PHE A 36 -2.03 -8.33 -11.85
C PHE A 36 -3.41 -8.17 -12.51
N SER A 37 -3.97 -6.96 -12.50
CA SER A 37 -5.10 -6.63 -13.37
C SER A 37 -4.70 -6.58 -14.84
N HIS A 38 -3.41 -6.45 -15.15
CA HIS A 38 -2.82 -6.37 -16.49
C HIS A 38 -1.63 -7.32 -16.62
N GLY A 39 -1.39 -7.78 -17.84
CA GLY A 39 -0.30 -8.71 -18.14
C GLY A 39 -0.57 -10.14 -17.69
N ASP A 40 0.36 -11.01 -17.95
CA ASP A 40 0.33 -12.42 -17.56
C ASP A 40 1.49 -12.77 -16.59
N HIS A 41 1.51 -14.02 -16.12
CA HIS A 41 2.53 -14.50 -15.18
C HIS A 41 3.94 -14.45 -15.78
N GLU A 42 4.10 -14.68 -17.09
CA GLU A 42 5.42 -14.68 -17.75
C GLU A 42 6.02 -13.26 -17.78
N GLU A 43 5.22 -12.27 -18.16
CA GLU A 43 5.62 -10.86 -18.13
C GLU A 43 6.01 -10.40 -16.72
N HIS A 44 5.19 -10.75 -15.71
CA HIS A 44 5.46 -10.40 -14.33
C HIS A 44 6.71 -11.09 -13.80
N LEU A 45 6.94 -12.37 -14.15
CA LEU A 45 8.15 -13.09 -13.79
C LEU A 45 9.40 -12.47 -14.40
N GLY A 46 9.33 -12.07 -15.67
CA GLY A 46 10.43 -11.40 -16.35
C GLY A 46 10.84 -10.09 -15.66
N ARG A 47 9.85 -9.24 -15.31
CA ARG A 47 10.09 -7.99 -14.55
C ARG A 47 10.62 -8.25 -13.15
N LEU A 48 10.06 -9.25 -12.45
CA LEU A 48 10.47 -9.61 -11.10
C LEU A 48 11.93 -10.09 -11.05
N ASN A 49 12.34 -10.93 -12.00
CA ASN A 49 13.71 -11.45 -12.06
C ASN A 49 14.73 -10.32 -12.31
N LYS A 50 14.42 -9.39 -13.21
CA LYS A 50 15.24 -8.17 -13.42
C LYS A 50 15.33 -7.34 -12.14
N LEU A 51 14.21 -7.10 -11.47
CA LEU A 51 14.21 -6.35 -10.21
C LEU A 51 15.05 -7.04 -9.13
N LYS A 52 14.92 -8.37 -8.96
CA LYS A 52 15.73 -9.13 -8.00
C LYS A 52 17.21 -9.00 -8.30
N ALA A 53 17.63 -9.19 -9.55
CA ALA A 53 19.03 -9.04 -9.96
C ALA A 53 19.58 -7.63 -9.67
N VAL A 54 18.80 -6.59 -9.97
CA VAL A 54 19.19 -5.20 -9.75
C VAL A 54 19.31 -4.88 -8.27
N ARG A 55 18.26 -5.18 -7.45
CA ARG A 55 18.28 -4.87 -6.01
C ARG A 55 19.41 -5.59 -5.28
N ASP A 56 19.67 -6.87 -5.62
CA ASP A 56 20.71 -7.68 -5.01
C ASP A 56 22.10 -7.12 -5.35
N SER A 57 22.33 -6.72 -6.62
CA SER A 57 23.58 -6.07 -7.04
C SER A 57 23.84 -4.72 -6.35
N MET A 58 22.78 -4.08 -5.84
CA MET A 58 22.86 -2.79 -5.13
C MET A 58 22.79 -2.95 -3.59
N SER A 59 22.57 -4.17 -3.10
CA SER A 59 22.32 -4.46 -1.67
C SER A 59 21.20 -3.61 -1.06
N ARG A 60 20.18 -3.24 -1.85
CA ARG A 60 19.04 -2.42 -1.41
C ARG A 60 17.80 -3.27 -1.12
N PRO A 61 17.12 -3.07 0.01
CA PRO A 61 15.93 -3.84 0.40
C PRO A 61 14.67 -3.31 -0.29
N VAL A 62 14.57 -3.44 -1.62
CA VAL A 62 13.35 -3.07 -2.35
C VAL A 62 12.32 -4.17 -2.18
N ALA A 63 11.18 -3.86 -1.57
CA ALA A 63 10.08 -4.79 -1.38
C ALA A 63 9.31 -5.05 -2.69
N THR A 64 8.67 -6.21 -2.78
CA THR A 64 7.79 -6.58 -3.90
C THR A 64 6.35 -6.71 -3.44
N ILE A 65 5.44 -6.04 -4.15
CA ILE A 65 4.00 -6.04 -3.85
C ILE A 65 3.26 -6.58 -5.06
N MET A 66 2.58 -7.71 -4.92
CA MET A 66 1.61 -8.19 -5.90
C MET A 66 0.26 -7.56 -5.59
N ASP A 67 -0.32 -6.86 -6.55
CA ASP A 67 -1.63 -6.22 -6.43
C ASP A 67 -2.64 -7.06 -7.22
N THR A 68 -3.60 -7.68 -6.51
CA THR A 68 -4.59 -8.58 -7.11
C THR A 68 -5.59 -7.82 -7.95
N LYS A 69 -6.19 -8.50 -8.92
CA LYS A 69 -7.29 -7.94 -9.67
C LYS A 69 -8.53 -7.77 -8.79
N GLY A 70 -8.82 -8.77 -7.97
CA GLY A 70 -10.02 -8.84 -7.14
C GLY A 70 -11.31 -9.08 -7.93
N PRO A 71 -12.42 -9.27 -7.21
CA PRO A 71 -13.73 -9.50 -7.79
C PRO A 71 -14.36 -8.19 -8.27
N GLU A 72 -14.36 -7.96 -9.56
CA GLU A 72 -14.97 -6.82 -10.24
C GLU A 72 -16.19 -7.23 -11.06
N ILE A 73 -17.21 -6.39 -11.05
CA ILE A 73 -18.31 -6.49 -12.02
C ILE A 73 -17.93 -5.69 -13.26
N ARG A 74 -18.14 -6.27 -14.43
CA ARG A 74 -17.85 -5.62 -15.71
C ARG A 74 -19.00 -5.84 -16.70
N ILE A 75 -19.16 -4.89 -17.62
CA ILE A 75 -19.92 -5.17 -18.85
C ILE A 75 -19.10 -6.10 -19.75
N LYS A 76 -19.80 -6.94 -20.52
CA LYS A 76 -19.19 -7.84 -21.49
C LYS A 76 -18.92 -7.16 -22.84
N SER A 77 -18.87 -7.93 -23.92
CA SER A 77 -18.58 -7.46 -25.27
C SER A 77 -19.79 -6.88 -25.97
N PHE A 78 -19.52 -6.02 -26.95
CA PHE A 78 -20.49 -5.49 -27.91
C PHE A 78 -20.25 -6.11 -29.30
N ASP A 79 -21.27 -6.06 -30.15
CA ASP A 79 -21.18 -6.41 -31.57
C ASP A 79 -20.36 -5.41 -32.40
N VAL A 80 -20.12 -4.21 -31.82
CA VAL A 80 -19.30 -3.14 -32.38
C VAL A 80 -18.18 -2.78 -31.39
N LYS A 81 -17.15 -2.08 -31.86
CA LYS A 81 -16.01 -1.71 -31.03
C LYS A 81 -16.39 -0.77 -29.87
N ASN A 82 -17.25 0.21 -30.17
CA ASN A 82 -17.72 1.21 -29.21
C ASN A 82 -19.18 1.52 -29.47
N ILE A 83 -19.93 1.81 -28.43
CA ILE A 83 -21.28 2.39 -28.49
C ILE A 83 -21.25 3.79 -27.90
N SER A 84 -22.17 4.65 -28.30
CA SER A 84 -22.36 5.98 -27.69
C SER A 84 -23.74 6.03 -27.04
N LEU A 85 -23.79 6.48 -25.81
CA LEU A 85 -25.02 6.70 -25.05
C LEU A 85 -25.18 8.19 -24.79
N GLU A 86 -26.39 8.71 -24.89
CA GLU A 86 -26.72 10.10 -24.57
C GLU A 86 -27.60 10.17 -23.31
N ALA A 87 -27.53 11.29 -22.60
CA ALA A 87 -28.38 11.49 -21.43
C ALA A 87 -29.87 11.44 -21.83
N GLY A 88 -30.64 10.65 -21.10
CA GLY A 88 -32.05 10.38 -21.38
C GLY A 88 -32.33 9.10 -22.19
N ASP A 89 -31.31 8.49 -22.75
CA ASP A 89 -31.46 7.19 -23.42
C ASP A 89 -31.88 6.10 -22.43
N THR A 90 -32.57 5.09 -22.94
CA THR A 90 -32.83 3.84 -22.23
C THR A 90 -31.75 2.82 -22.58
N PHE A 91 -31.09 2.26 -21.55
CA PHE A 91 -30.08 1.23 -21.73
C PHE A 91 -30.29 0.09 -20.74
N THR A 92 -30.20 -1.16 -21.20
CA THR A 92 -30.47 -2.33 -20.39
C THR A 92 -29.20 -3.12 -20.07
N LEU A 93 -28.96 -3.37 -18.78
CA LEU A 93 -27.96 -4.34 -18.33
C LEU A 93 -28.67 -5.70 -18.16
N THR A 94 -28.05 -6.77 -18.62
CA THR A 94 -28.63 -8.12 -18.48
C THR A 94 -27.63 -9.09 -17.86
N THR A 95 -28.14 -10.00 -17.03
CA THR A 95 -27.35 -11.09 -16.47
C THR A 95 -27.34 -12.34 -17.37
N GLU A 96 -28.06 -12.32 -18.51
CA GLU A 96 -27.94 -13.32 -19.56
C GLU A 96 -26.67 -13.14 -20.37
N ASP A 97 -26.11 -14.26 -20.89
CA ASP A 97 -24.89 -14.21 -21.69
C ASP A 97 -25.19 -13.88 -23.15
N VAL A 98 -25.26 -12.59 -23.46
CA VAL A 98 -25.53 -12.07 -24.79
C VAL A 98 -24.42 -11.12 -25.24
N VAL A 99 -24.25 -11.02 -26.56
CA VAL A 99 -23.43 -9.95 -27.16
C VAL A 99 -24.24 -8.67 -27.13
N GLY A 100 -23.65 -7.61 -26.54
CA GLY A 100 -24.29 -6.31 -26.38
C GLY A 100 -24.38 -5.52 -27.69
N ASN A 101 -25.23 -4.49 -27.67
CA ASN A 101 -25.44 -3.55 -28.77
C ASN A 101 -25.75 -2.15 -28.19
N GLY A 102 -26.28 -1.22 -29.01
CA GLY A 102 -26.62 0.14 -28.54
C GLY A 102 -27.80 0.22 -27.54
N GLU A 103 -28.53 -0.90 -27.29
CA GLU A 103 -29.68 -0.92 -26.40
C GLU A 103 -29.46 -1.73 -25.12
N ARG A 104 -28.57 -2.73 -25.17
CA ARG A 104 -28.30 -3.60 -24.02
C ARG A 104 -26.91 -4.21 -24.03
N VAL A 105 -26.43 -4.62 -22.83
CA VAL A 105 -25.17 -5.36 -22.66
C VAL A 105 -25.26 -6.35 -21.49
N ALA A 106 -24.58 -7.49 -21.65
CA ALA A 106 -24.43 -8.47 -20.58
C ALA A 106 -23.43 -7.98 -19.52
N VAL A 107 -23.65 -8.38 -18.27
CA VAL A 107 -22.75 -8.16 -17.15
C VAL A 107 -22.07 -9.45 -16.70
N THR A 108 -20.91 -9.36 -16.06
CA THR A 108 -20.16 -10.53 -15.59
C THR A 108 -20.73 -11.16 -14.33
N TYR A 109 -21.50 -10.40 -13.53
CA TYR A 109 -22.09 -10.88 -12.28
C TYR A 109 -23.52 -11.35 -12.47
N PRO A 110 -23.79 -12.67 -12.36
CA PRO A 110 -25.08 -13.26 -12.75
C PRO A 110 -26.23 -12.94 -11.80
N LYS A 111 -25.96 -12.44 -10.60
CA LYS A 111 -26.96 -12.08 -9.59
C LYS A 111 -27.22 -10.58 -9.47
N LEU A 112 -26.67 -9.77 -10.35
CA LEU A 112 -26.80 -8.31 -10.25
C LEU A 112 -28.24 -7.85 -10.16
N HIS A 113 -29.15 -8.47 -10.95
CA HIS A 113 -30.58 -8.16 -10.96
C HIS A 113 -31.30 -8.46 -9.62
N GLU A 114 -30.73 -9.33 -8.77
CA GLU A 114 -31.28 -9.63 -7.44
C GLU A 114 -30.87 -8.61 -6.38
N GLU A 115 -29.76 -7.89 -6.60
CA GLU A 115 -29.13 -7.02 -5.61
C GLU A 115 -29.37 -5.53 -5.84
N VAL A 116 -29.68 -5.12 -7.07
CA VAL A 116 -30.05 -3.73 -7.39
C VAL A 116 -31.57 -3.50 -7.25
N LYS A 117 -31.97 -2.23 -7.10
CA LYS A 117 -33.37 -1.82 -6.96
C LYS A 117 -33.64 -0.57 -7.79
N PRO A 118 -34.89 -0.32 -8.23
CA PRO A 118 -35.27 0.94 -8.85
C PRO A 118 -34.83 2.15 -8.04
N GLY A 119 -34.31 3.17 -8.73
CA GLY A 119 -33.74 4.39 -8.14
C GLY A 119 -32.26 4.32 -7.78
N MET A 120 -31.63 3.13 -7.84
CA MET A 120 -30.16 3.02 -7.62
C MET A 120 -29.39 3.51 -8.84
N GLU A 121 -28.20 4.04 -8.56
CA GLU A 121 -27.23 4.48 -9.55
C GLU A 121 -26.26 3.33 -9.87
N ILE A 122 -25.98 3.13 -11.15
CA ILE A 122 -24.95 2.22 -11.65
C ILE A 122 -23.95 3.04 -12.46
N LEU A 123 -22.69 2.98 -12.08
CA LEU A 123 -21.59 3.70 -12.72
C LEU A 123 -20.79 2.73 -13.60
N ILE A 124 -20.46 3.14 -14.82
CA ILE A 124 -19.65 2.37 -15.77
C ILE A 124 -18.43 3.17 -16.15
N ASP A 125 -17.27 2.48 -16.36
CA ASP A 125 -15.99 3.07 -16.75
C ASP A 125 -15.57 4.16 -15.76
N ASP A 126 -15.39 3.77 -14.48
CA ASP A 126 -14.98 4.65 -13.38
C ASP A 126 -15.89 5.89 -13.21
N GLY A 127 -17.18 5.72 -13.52
CA GLY A 127 -18.18 6.78 -13.37
C GLY A 127 -18.29 7.73 -14.57
N LEU A 128 -17.64 7.43 -15.69
CA LEU A 128 -17.78 8.24 -16.92
C LEU A 128 -19.19 8.12 -17.52
N VAL A 129 -19.84 6.99 -17.37
CA VAL A 129 -21.26 6.79 -17.72
C VAL A 129 -22.02 6.46 -16.46
N ALA A 130 -23.13 7.18 -16.22
CA ALA A 130 -24.00 6.99 -15.07
C ALA A 130 -25.39 6.55 -15.57
N LEU A 131 -25.90 5.48 -14.98
CA LEU A 131 -27.19 4.89 -15.26
C LEU A 131 -28.05 4.91 -13.98
N ARG A 132 -29.34 5.21 -14.11
CA ARG A 132 -30.32 5.05 -13.04
C ARG A 132 -31.22 3.86 -13.33
N VAL A 133 -31.33 2.95 -12.39
CA VAL A 133 -32.22 1.79 -12.50
C VAL A 133 -33.66 2.26 -12.42
N GLU A 134 -34.45 1.96 -13.46
CA GLU A 134 -35.88 2.24 -13.53
C GLU A 134 -36.73 1.04 -13.15
N GLU A 135 -36.42 -0.12 -13.74
CA GLU A 135 -37.21 -1.34 -13.60
C GLU A 135 -36.32 -2.58 -13.72
N ILE A 136 -36.72 -3.66 -13.04
CA ILE A 136 -36.10 -4.97 -13.14
C ILE A 136 -37.14 -5.99 -13.58
N GLN A 137 -36.88 -6.64 -14.72
CA GLN A 137 -37.74 -7.68 -15.29
C GLN A 137 -36.94 -8.97 -15.54
N GLY A 138 -37.07 -9.94 -14.63
CA GLY A 138 -36.26 -11.17 -14.70
C GLY A 138 -34.77 -10.87 -14.61
N SER A 139 -34.02 -11.22 -15.63
CA SER A 139 -32.58 -10.99 -15.75
C SER A 139 -32.21 -9.60 -16.26
N GLU A 140 -33.19 -8.79 -16.66
CA GLU A 140 -32.96 -7.47 -17.27
C GLU A 140 -33.13 -6.33 -16.27
N ILE A 141 -32.16 -5.44 -16.26
CA ILE A 141 -32.12 -4.22 -15.45
C ILE A 141 -32.19 -3.04 -16.41
N ARG A 142 -33.42 -2.50 -16.55
CA ARG A 142 -33.67 -1.35 -17.41
C ARG A 142 -33.28 -0.06 -16.72
N CYS A 143 -32.44 0.71 -17.38
CA CYS A 143 -31.89 1.95 -16.83
C CYS A 143 -32.15 3.14 -17.76
N THR A 144 -32.19 4.35 -17.18
CA THR A 144 -32.07 5.61 -17.88
C THR A 144 -30.62 6.12 -17.76
N VAL A 145 -30.06 6.57 -18.87
CA VAL A 145 -28.73 7.17 -18.89
C VAL A 145 -28.80 8.58 -18.28
N GLU A 146 -28.13 8.83 -17.17
CA GLU A 146 -28.05 10.14 -16.54
C GLU A 146 -26.89 10.97 -17.09
N ASN A 147 -25.73 10.32 -17.27
CA ASN A 147 -24.56 10.91 -17.91
C ASN A 147 -24.08 9.99 -19.03
N GLY A 148 -24.16 10.49 -20.25
CA GLY A 148 -23.78 9.75 -21.43
C GLY A 148 -22.27 9.74 -21.69
N GLY A 149 -21.87 8.85 -22.59
CA GLY A 149 -20.47 8.71 -22.98
C GLY A 149 -20.27 7.57 -23.98
N THR A 150 -19.01 7.33 -24.34
CA THR A 150 -18.63 6.23 -25.23
C THR A 150 -18.21 5.02 -24.41
N LEU A 151 -18.85 3.89 -24.60
CA LEU A 151 -18.52 2.62 -23.95
C LEU A 151 -17.85 1.65 -24.92
N SER A 152 -16.78 1.00 -24.43
CA SER A 152 -16.16 -0.18 -25.05
C SER A 152 -16.40 -1.42 -24.18
N ALA A 153 -16.03 -2.59 -24.68
CA ALA A 153 -16.15 -3.85 -23.95
C ALA A 153 -15.32 -3.86 -22.63
N ASN A 154 -15.74 -4.69 -21.69
CA ASN A 154 -15.03 -5.01 -20.45
C ASN A 154 -14.82 -3.84 -19.47
N LYS A 155 -15.65 -2.79 -19.53
CA LYS A 155 -15.59 -1.68 -18.59
C LYS A 155 -16.14 -2.08 -17.22
N SER A 156 -15.55 -1.51 -16.17
CA SER A 156 -15.97 -1.70 -14.77
C SER A 156 -17.40 -1.23 -14.53
N ILE A 157 -18.07 -1.88 -13.59
CA ILE A 157 -19.37 -1.47 -13.03
C ILE A 157 -19.20 -1.26 -11.54
N ASN A 158 -19.60 -0.09 -11.06
CA ASN A 158 -19.67 0.25 -9.65
C ASN A 158 -21.12 0.59 -9.29
N ILE A 159 -21.54 0.25 -8.08
CA ILE A 159 -22.89 0.49 -7.58
C ILE A 159 -22.80 1.13 -6.20
N PRO A 160 -22.66 2.46 -6.14
CA PRO A 160 -22.42 3.16 -4.90
C PRO A 160 -23.46 2.87 -3.82
N GLY A 161 -22.98 2.55 -2.61
CA GLY A 161 -23.83 2.31 -1.45
C GLY A 161 -24.60 0.98 -1.45
N VAL A 162 -24.28 0.05 -2.34
CA VAL A 162 -24.89 -1.28 -2.39
C VAL A 162 -23.90 -2.36 -1.96
N HIS A 163 -24.32 -3.23 -1.04
CA HIS A 163 -23.55 -4.40 -0.64
C HIS A 163 -23.72 -5.51 -1.67
N ILE A 164 -22.69 -5.76 -2.46
CA ILE A 164 -22.69 -6.82 -3.48
C ILE A 164 -22.03 -8.08 -2.92
N HIS A 165 -22.71 -9.23 -3.07
CA HIS A 165 -22.24 -10.51 -2.52
C HIS A 165 -21.25 -11.23 -3.47
N LEU A 166 -20.18 -10.53 -3.86
CA LEU A 166 -19.09 -11.15 -4.62
C LEU A 166 -18.22 -12.02 -3.70
N PRO A 167 -17.62 -13.10 -4.24
CA PRO A 167 -16.61 -13.87 -3.49
C PRO A 167 -15.41 -12.96 -3.14
N ALA A 168 -14.72 -13.27 -2.05
CA ALA A 168 -13.51 -12.51 -1.66
C ALA A 168 -12.36 -12.66 -2.69
N LEU A 169 -12.29 -13.81 -3.35
CA LEU A 169 -11.26 -14.17 -4.32
C LEU A 169 -11.89 -14.82 -5.55
N THR A 170 -11.37 -14.47 -6.72
CA THR A 170 -11.63 -15.18 -7.97
C THR A 170 -10.65 -16.35 -8.15
N GLU A 171 -10.91 -17.25 -9.09
CA GLU A 171 -9.95 -18.32 -9.45
C GLU A 171 -8.62 -17.73 -9.94
N LYS A 172 -8.68 -16.61 -10.66
CA LYS A 172 -7.47 -15.88 -11.08
C LYS A 172 -6.68 -15.38 -9.88
N ASP A 173 -7.33 -14.77 -8.89
CA ASP A 173 -6.65 -14.28 -7.69
C ASP A 173 -5.96 -15.44 -6.92
N ILE A 174 -6.60 -16.61 -6.85
CA ILE A 174 -5.99 -17.80 -6.22
C ILE A 174 -4.74 -18.24 -6.98
N SER A 175 -4.79 -18.26 -8.33
CA SER A 175 -3.65 -18.57 -9.18
C SER A 175 -2.53 -17.52 -9.04
N ASP A 176 -2.88 -16.23 -8.96
CA ASP A 176 -1.93 -15.13 -8.78
C ASP A 176 -1.26 -15.22 -7.39
N ILE A 177 -2.02 -15.55 -6.33
CA ILE A 177 -1.49 -15.75 -4.97
C ILE A 177 -0.50 -16.93 -4.95
N GLN A 178 -0.82 -18.05 -5.61
CA GLN A 178 0.11 -19.16 -5.74
C GLN A 178 1.42 -18.73 -6.42
N PHE A 179 1.31 -17.99 -7.53
CA PHE A 179 2.46 -17.41 -8.23
C PHE A 179 3.30 -16.50 -7.30
N ALA A 180 2.66 -15.69 -6.47
CA ALA A 180 3.35 -14.82 -5.51
C ALA A 180 4.14 -15.61 -4.46
N VAL A 181 3.59 -16.73 -3.98
CA VAL A 181 4.26 -17.64 -3.03
C VAL A 181 5.47 -18.29 -3.69
N GLU A 182 5.30 -18.88 -4.88
CA GLU A 182 6.35 -19.55 -5.63
C GLU A 182 7.50 -18.60 -6.01
N ASN A 183 7.22 -17.31 -6.14
CA ASN A 183 8.18 -16.30 -6.57
C ASN A 183 8.64 -15.34 -5.46
N ASP A 184 8.41 -15.70 -4.19
CA ASP A 184 8.88 -14.98 -3.00
C ASP A 184 8.53 -13.47 -3.00
N PHE A 185 7.26 -13.13 -3.29
CA PHE A 185 6.75 -11.78 -3.09
C PHE A 185 6.67 -11.44 -1.60
N ASP A 186 6.87 -10.17 -1.25
CA ASP A 186 6.88 -9.71 0.14
C ASP A 186 5.47 -9.37 0.65
N PHE A 187 4.61 -8.87 -0.25
CA PHE A 187 3.25 -8.43 0.06
C PHE A 187 2.25 -8.82 -1.02
N ILE A 188 1.00 -9.02 -0.59
CA ILE A 188 -0.18 -9.01 -1.44
C ILE A 188 -1.00 -7.78 -1.10
N ALA A 189 -1.22 -6.89 -2.08
CA ALA A 189 -2.20 -5.84 -2.00
C ALA A 189 -3.53 -6.40 -2.52
N ALA A 190 -4.46 -6.63 -1.62
CA ALA A 190 -5.72 -7.32 -1.89
C ALA A 190 -6.81 -6.33 -2.26
N SER A 191 -7.33 -6.42 -3.47
CA SER A 191 -8.35 -5.52 -4.01
C SER A 191 -9.75 -5.82 -3.45
N PHE A 192 -10.57 -4.79 -3.34
CA PHE A 192 -11.98 -4.83 -2.96
C PHE A 192 -12.28 -5.51 -1.62
N ILE A 193 -11.42 -5.30 -0.61
CA ILE A 193 -11.66 -5.81 0.74
C ILE A 193 -12.83 -5.05 1.38
N ARG A 194 -13.83 -5.81 1.87
CA ARG A 194 -15.07 -5.30 2.47
C ARG A 194 -15.17 -5.60 3.97
N ARG A 195 -14.59 -6.71 4.40
CA ARG A 195 -14.65 -7.20 5.80
C ARG A 195 -13.43 -8.05 6.16
N ALA A 196 -13.25 -8.33 7.46
CA ALA A 196 -12.14 -9.13 7.95
C ALA A 196 -12.12 -10.56 7.39
N ASP A 197 -13.28 -11.13 7.05
CA ASP A 197 -13.39 -12.47 6.49
C ASP A 197 -12.77 -12.56 5.08
N ASP A 198 -12.82 -11.49 4.30
CA ASP A 198 -12.13 -11.43 3.00
C ASP A 198 -10.61 -11.59 3.20
N VAL A 199 -10.05 -10.92 4.21
CA VAL A 199 -8.62 -11.02 4.56
C VAL A 199 -8.26 -12.42 5.07
N ARG A 200 -9.12 -13.02 5.89
CA ARG A 200 -8.92 -14.39 6.39
C ARG A 200 -8.91 -15.41 5.26
N SER A 201 -9.82 -15.26 4.28
CA SER A 201 -9.85 -16.12 3.08
C SER A 201 -8.54 -16.05 2.28
N ILE A 202 -7.96 -14.86 2.12
CA ILE A 202 -6.65 -14.71 1.48
C ILE A 202 -5.55 -15.38 2.31
N ARG A 203 -5.59 -15.24 3.64
CA ARG A 203 -4.65 -15.87 4.55
C ARG A 203 -4.70 -17.41 4.47
N GLU A 204 -5.89 -17.98 4.33
CA GLU A 204 -6.08 -19.42 4.13
C GLU A 204 -5.49 -19.91 2.81
N VAL A 205 -5.64 -19.12 1.72
CA VAL A 205 -5.02 -19.45 0.42
C VAL A 205 -3.49 -19.38 0.51
N LEU A 206 -2.94 -18.34 1.15
CA LEU A 206 -1.51 -18.22 1.42
C LEU A 206 -0.99 -19.42 2.21
N HIS A 207 -1.68 -19.80 3.29
CA HIS A 207 -1.32 -20.95 4.12
C HIS A 207 -1.32 -22.25 3.31
N ARG A 208 -2.33 -22.47 2.47
CA ARG A 208 -2.43 -23.64 1.58
C ARG A 208 -1.21 -23.82 0.68
N PHE A 209 -0.63 -22.71 0.20
CA PHE A 209 0.55 -22.73 -0.67
C PHE A 209 1.88 -22.56 0.08
N GLY A 210 1.87 -22.46 1.43
CA GLY A 210 3.08 -22.28 2.25
C GLY A 210 3.62 -20.86 2.28
N GLY A 211 2.76 -19.85 2.01
CA GLY A 211 3.08 -18.43 1.96
C GLY A 211 2.81 -17.66 3.25
N ASP A 212 2.87 -18.28 4.42
CA ASP A 212 2.55 -17.67 5.73
C ASP A 212 3.38 -16.42 6.06
N ASN A 213 4.53 -16.27 5.42
CA ASN A 213 5.45 -15.14 5.58
C ASN A 213 5.14 -13.94 4.66
N ILE A 214 4.17 -14.06 3.76
CA ILE A 214 3.71 -12.94 2.91
C ILE A 214 2.70 -12.10 3.69
N GLN A 215 2.89 -10.79 3.68
CA GLN A 215 2.02 -9.86 4.38
C GLN A 215 0.87 -9.38 3.48
N ILE A 216 -0.30 -9.16 4.07
CA ILE A 216 -1.50 -8.71 3.35
C ILE A 216 -1.74 -7.22 3.61
N ILE A 217 -1.81 -6.44 2.53
CA ILE A 217 -2.21 -5.04 2.51
C ILE A 217 -3.63 -4.99 1.94
N SER A 218 -4.62 -4.68 2.78
CA SER A 218 -6.00 -4.57 2.33
C SER A 218 -6.25 -3.23 1.66
N LYS A 219 -6.80 -3.25 0.44
CA LYS A 219 -7.17 -2.04 -0.30
C LYS A 219 -8.60 -1.65 0.07
N ILE A 220 -8.74 -0.41 0.53
CA ILE A 220 -10.05 0.18 0.88
C ILE A 220 -10.52 0.98 -0.32
N GLU A 221 -11.54 0.45 -1.01
CA GLU A 221 -12.01 0.86 -2.32
C GLU A 221 -13.52 1.10 -2.38
N ASN A 222 -14.25 0.80 -1.31
CA ASN A 222 -15.71 0.88 -1.25
C ASN A 222 -16.21 1.30 0.14
N GLN A 223 -17.51 1.64 0.23
CA GLN A 223 -18.12 2.10 1.48
C GLN A 223 -18.12 1.00 2.57
N GLU A 224 -18.39 -0.27 2.21
CA GLU A 224 -18.39 -1.38 3.17
C GLU A 224 -17.02 -1.56 3.84
N GLY A 225 -15.93 -1.45 3.06
CA GLY A 225 -14.56 -1.49 3.59
C GLY A 225 -14.24 -0.32 4.51
N VAL A 226 -14.81 0.86 4.26
CA VAL A 226 -14.68 2.02 5.17
C VAL A 226 -15.43 1.78 6.46
N ASP A 227 -16.64 1.26 6.41
CA ASP A 227 -17.49 1.00 7.59
C ASP A 227 -16.87 -0.08 8.49
N ASN A 228 -16.24 -1.09 7.89
CA ASN A 228 -15.60 -2.22 8.58
C ASN A 228 -14.08 -2.02 8.80
N ILE A 229 -13.57 -0.79 8.67
CA ILE A 229 -12.11 -0.51 8.67
C ILE A 229 -11.37 -1.04 9.90
N ASP A 230 -12.01 -1.04 11.08
CA ASP A 230 -11.36 -1.47 12.32
C ASP A 230 -11.09 -2.98 12.33
N GLU A 231 -12.06 -3.80 11.94
CA GLU A 231 -11.88 -5.26 11.85
C GLU A 231 -10.96 -5.66 10.69
N ILE A 232 -11.03 -4.93 9.54
CA ILE A 232 -10.12 -5.14 8.42
C ILE A 232 -8.69 -4.82 8.84
N LEU A 233 -8.50 -3.70 9.55
CA LEU A 233 -7.19 -3.30 10.05
C LEU A 233 -6.62 -4.32 11.03
N GLU A 234 -7.44 -4.93 11.87
CA GLU A 234 -7.01 -5.98 12.80
C GLU A 234 -6.50 -7.22 12.04
N ALA A 235 -7.24 -7.69 11.03
CA ALA A 235 -6.91 -8.88 10.24
C ALA A 235 -5.74 -8.70 9.27
N SER A 236 -5.47 -7.47 8.83
CA SER A 236 -4.46 -7.12 7.80
C SER A 236 -3.09 -6.82 8.41
N ASP A 237 -2.04 -6.85 7.58
CA ASP A 237 -0.69 -6.40 7.94
C ASP A 237 -0.43 -4.93 7.54
N GLY A 238 -1.26 -4.36 6.67
CA GLY A 238 -1.25 -2.97 6.25
C GLY A 238 -2.54 -2.60 5.52
N ILE A 239 -2.72 -1.32 5.24
CA ILE A 239 -3.88 -0.81 4.49
C ILE A 239 -3.40 0.06 3.33
N MET A 240 -4.11 -0.01 2.20
CA MET A 240 -3.97 0.92 1.09
C MET A 240 -5.27 1.71 0.91
N VAL A 241 -5.18 3.02 0.95
CA VAL A 241 -6.28 3.91 0.56
C VAL A 241 -6.19 4.10 -0.95
N ALA A 242 -6.99 3.34 -1.69
CA ALA A 242 -7.03 3.36 -3.15
C ALA A 242 -8.06 4.40 -3.62
N ARG A 243 -7.61 5.66 -3.72
CA ARG A 243 -8.50 6.83 -3.87
C ARG A 243 -9.24 6.88 -5.20
N GLY A 244 -8.69 6.26 -6.25
CA GLY A 244 -9.35 6.15 -7.55
C GLY A 244 -10.68 5.42 -7.43
N ASP A 245 -10.62 4.14 -7.05
CA ASP A 245 -11.80 3.29 -6.91
C ASP A 245 -12.73 3.78 -5.78
N LEU A 246 -12.14 4.20 -4.64
CA LEU A 246 -12.90 4.77 -3.53
C LEU A 246 -13.69 6.02 -3.94
N GLY A 247 -13.14 6.86 -4.81
CA GLY A 247 -13.79 8.10 -5.28
C GLY A 247 -14.92 7.86 -6.29
N VAL A 248 -15.02 6.65 -6.86
CA VAL A 248 -16.17 6.21 -7.67
C VAL A 248 -17.30 5.72 -6.76
N GLU A 249 -16.97 4.97 -5.71
CA GLU A 249 -17.91 4.36 -4.77
C GLU A 249 -18.47 5.35 -3.72
N ILE A 250 -17.74 6.40 -3.42
CA ILE A 250 -18.07 7.37 -2.38
C ILE A 250 -17.98 8.80 -2.95
N PRO A 251 -18.86 9.71 -2.54
CA PRO A 251 -18.75 11.11 -2.98
C PRO A 251 -17.33 11.66 -2.82
N ALA A 252 -16.75 12.16 -3.89
CA ALA A 252 -15.35 12.61 -3.96
C ALA A 252 -14.96 13.57 -2.82
N ALA A 253 -15.90 14.42 -2.38
CA ALA A 253 -15.70 15.35 -1.26
C ALA A 253 -15.42 14.64 0.09
N LYS A 254 -15.82 13.38 0.26
CA LYS A 254 -15.59 12.60 1.49
C LYS A 254 -14.23 11.91 1.51
N VAL A 255 -13.64 11.62 0.35
CA VAL A 255 -12.39 10.84 0.22
C VAL A 255 -11.25 11.43 1.05
N PRO A 256 -10.95 12.75 1.02
CA PRO A 256 -9.86 13.31 1.83
C PRO A 256 -10.08 13.18 3.34
N VAL A 257 -11.34 13.22 3.80
CA VAL A 257 -11.69 13.05 5.22
C VAL A 257 -11.48 11.60 5.66
N LEU A 258 -11.94 10.66 4.83
CA LEU A 258 -11.76 9.22 5.06
C LEU A 258 -10.28 8.82 5.04
N GLN A 259 -9.50 9.34 4.08
CA GLN A 259 -8.05 9.16 4.05
C GLN A 259 -7.41 9.52 5.40
N LYS A 260 -7.72 10.71 5.94
CA LYS A 260 -7.19 11.15 7.24
C LYS A 260 -7.60 10.22 8.38
N GLN A 261 -8.85 9.74 8.38
CA GLN A 261 -9.34 8.83 9.41
C GLN A 261 -8.64 7.48 9.34
N ILE A 262 -8.51 6.89 8.14
CA ILE A 262 -7.85 5.59 7.92
C ILE A 262 -6.36 5.70 8.30
N ILE A 263 -5.67 6.76 7.88
CA ILE A 263 -4.26 6.99 8.25
C ILE A 263 -4.09 7.03 9.77
N ARG A 264 -4.96 7.76 10.50
CA ARG A 264 -4.90 7.83 11.97
C ARG A 264 -5.13 6.48 12.66
N LYS A 265 -6.06 5.66 12.13
CA LYS A 265 -6.31 4.31 12.65
C LYS A 265 -5.09 3.41 12.43
N GLY A 266 -4.52 3.42 11.23
CA GLY A 266 -3.31 2.67 10.89
C GLY A 266 -2.10 3.08 11.71
N LEU A 267 -1.90 4.37 11.97
CA LEU A 267 -0.87 4.86 12.88
C LEU A 267 -0.99 4.23 14.28
N ARG A 268 -2.19 4.20 14.84
CA ARG A 268 -2.43 3.63 16.18
C ARG A 268 -2.13 2.13 16.23
N SER A 269 -2.40 1.41 15.16
CA SER A 269 -2.13 -0.05 15.10
C SER A 269 -0.66 -0.39 14.81
N GLY A 270 0.17 0.60 14.42
CA GLY A 270 1.56 0.38 13.99
C GLY A 270 1.69 -0.33 12.64
N LYS A 271 0.63 -0.36 11.83
CA LYS A 271 0.61 -0.98 10.51
C LYS A 271 0.88 0.06 9.42
N PRO A 272 1.61 -0.29 8.33
CA PRO A 272 1.87 0.64 7.24
C PRO A 272 0.57 1.02 6.53
N ILE A 273 0.44 2.31 6.21
CA ILE A 273 -0.66 2.86 5.41
C ILE A 273 -0.07 3.43 4.14
N ILE A 274 -0.64 3.04 3.01
CA ILE A 274 -0.27 3.48 1.67
C ILE A 274 -1.36 4.41 1.16
N THR A 275 -0.99 5.63 0.78
CA THR A 275 -1.87 6.53 0.02
C THR A 275 -1.57 6.34 -1.46
N ALA A 276 -2.58 5.92 -2.22
CA ALA A 276 -2.42 5.46 -3.58
C ALA A 276 -3.36 6.14 -4.55
N THR A 277 -3.03 6.05 -5.83
CA THR A 277 -3.74 6.51 -7.03
C THR A 277 -3.85 8.02 -7.18
N GLN A 278 -3.71 8.50 -8.41
CA GLN A 278 -3.85 9.90 -8.80
C GLN A 278 -2.99 10.88 -7.98
N MET A 279 -1.77 10.45 -7.59
CA MET A 279 -0.87 11.29 -6.80
C MET A 279 -0.19 12.38 -7.67
N LEU A 280 0.38 11.96 -8.81
CA LEU A 280 1.00 12.82 -9.81
C LEU A 280 0.51 12.48 -11.22
N ASP A 281 -0.80 12.23 -11.39
CA ASP A 281 -1.42 11.68 -12.60
C ASP A 281 -1.06 12.46 -13.88
N SER A 282 -0.99 13.78 -13.78
CA SER A 282 -0.60 14.61 -14.92
C SER A 282 0.80 14.26 -15.46
N MET A 283 1.67 13.70 -14.60
CA MET A 283 3.04 13.30 -14.99
C MET A 283 3.10 12.01 -15.84
N ILE A 284 1.99 11.32 -16.03
CA ILE A 284 1.89 10.31 -17.09
C ILE A 284 2.22 10.93 -18.45
N ARG A 285 1.82 12.18 -18.68
CA ARG A 285 1.93 12.90 -19.97
C ARG A 285 2.84 14.11 -19.91
N ASN A 286 3.03 14.72 -18.73
CA ASN A 286 3.77 15.98 -18.57
C ASN A 286 5.02 15.78 -17.70
N PRO A 287 6.12 16.52 -17.95
CA PRO A 287 7.37 16.38 -17.18
C PRO A 287 7.34 17.03 -15.80
N ARG A 288 6.25 17.73 -15.44
CA ARG A 288 6.08 18.39 -14.15
C ARG A 288 4.65 18.20 -13.64
N PRO A 289 4.47 18.06 -12.31
CA PRO A 289 3.15 17.95 -11.71
C PRO A 289 2.43 19.29 -11.68
N THR A 290 1.12 19.25 -11.50
CA THR A 290 0.31 20.41 -11.18
C THR A 290 0.51 20.83 -9.72
N ARG A 291 0.14 22.08 -9.38
CA ARG A 291 0.19 22.57 -7.99
C ARG A 291 -0.77 21.81 -7.06
N ALA A 292 -1.90 21.35 -7.59
CA ALA A 292 -2.88 20.57 -6.84
C ALA A 292 -2.29 19.21 -6.44
N GLU A 293 -1.61 18.53 -7.36
CA GLU A 293 -0.94 17.26 -7.10
C GLU A 293 0.20 17.39 -6.08
N VAL A 294 1.02 18.45 -6.20
CA VAL A 294 2.06 18.73 -5.19
C VAL A 294 1.45 18.92 -3.80
N SER A 295 0.33 19.65 -3.71
CA SER A 295 -0.38 19.86 -2.45
C SER A 295 -0.99 18.56 -1.92
N ASP A 296 -1.49 17.68 -2.79
CA ASP A 296 -2.09 16.41 -2.41
C ASP A 296 -1.04 15.46 -1.82
N VAL A 297 0.11 15.30 -2.47
CA VAL A 297 1.24 14.51 -1.94
C VAL A 297 1.70 15.07 -0.58
N ALA A 298 1.91 16.37 -0.47
CA ALA A 298 2.33 17.00 0.79
C ALA A 298 1.29 16.77 1.90
N ASN A 299 -0.01 16.88 1.60
CA ASN A 299 -1.08 16.61 2.56
C ASN A 299 -1.09 15.16 3.04
N ALA A 300 -0.86 14.17 2.16
CA ALA A 300 -0.73 12.77 2.56
C ALA A 300 0.42 12.58 3.57
N VAL A 301 1.57 13.26 3.37
CA VAL A 301 2.70 13.26 4.30
C VAL A 301 2.30 13.92 5.63
N PHE A 302 1.63 15.07 5.61
CA PHE A 302 1.16 15.77 6.82
C PHE A 302 0.12 14.96 7.59
N ASP A 303 -0.70 14.18 6.89
CA ASP A 303 -1.67 13.25 7.50
C ASP A 303 -0.97 12.10 8.22
N GLY A 304 0.30 11.82 7.90
CA GLY A 304 1.13 10.80 8.50
C GLY A 304 1.11 9.46 7.77
N THR A 305 0.83 9.43 6.46
CA THR A 305 0.92 8.20 5.66
C THR A 305 2.29 7.53 5.80
N SER A 306 2.35 6.21 5.70
CA SER A 306 3.63 5.49 5.72
C SER A 306 4.29 5.48 4.34
N CYS A 307 3.47 5.35 3.30
CA CYS A 307 3.91 5.32 1.91
C CYS A 307 3.01 6.16 1.02
N VAL A 308 3.60 6.67 -0.06
CA VAL A 308 2.89 7.21 -1.23
C VAL A 308 3.21 6.34 -2.44
N MET A 309 2.28 6.21 -3.38
CA MET A 309 2.41 5.28 -4.50
C MET A 309 2.21 5.98 -5.84
N LEU A 310 3.12 5.71 -6.78
CA LEU A 310 3.00 6.03 -8.20
C LEU A 310 2.44 4.81 -8.95
N SER A 311 1.42 5.01 -9.74
CA SER A 311 0.70 3.99 -10.51
C SER A 311 1.05 4.10 -12.01
N GLY A 312 0.19 4.71 -12.80
CA GLY A 312 0.39 4.94 -14.23
C GLY A 312 1.61 5.79 -14.53
N GLU A 313 1.99 6.69 -13.62
CA GLU A 313 3.13 7.60 -13.73
C GLU A 313 4.44 6.84 -13.98
N THR A 314 4.62 5.69 -13.34
CA THR A 314 5.81 4.85 -13.52
C THR A 314 5.57 3.63 -14.40
N ALA A 315 4.34 3.08 -14.43
CA ALA A 315 4.05 1.85 -15.19
C ALA A 315 4.07 2.06 -16.70
N GLY A 316 3.43 3.11 -17.20
CA GLY A 316 3.26 3.41 -18.62
C GLY A 316 3.47 4.88 -18.98
N GLY A 317 3.81 5.71 -17.98
CA GLY A 317 4.01 7.14 -18.17
C GLY A 317 5.23 7.47 -19.01
N LYS A 318 5.21 8.65 -19.62
CA LYS A 318 6.30 9.16 -20.46
C LYS A 318 7.51 9.64 -19.63
N TYR A 319 7.29 9.96 -18.33
CA TYR A 319 8.29 10.58 -17.47
C TYR A 319 8.44 9.85 -16.12
N PRO A 320 8.74 8.53 -16.10
CA PRO A 320 8.69 7.73 -14.87
C PRO A 320 9.75 8.15 -13.81
N LEU A 321 10.97 8.50 -14.26
CA LEU A 321 12.05 8.92 -13.36
C LEU A 321 11.79 10.33 -12.80
N GLU A 322 11.28 11.22 -13.63
CA GLU A 322 10.92 12.59 -13.25
C GLU A 322 9.75 12.57 -12.25
N ALA A 323 8.76 11.68 -12.43
CA ALA A 323 7.65 11.51 -11.51
C ALA A 323 8.13 11.03 -10.12
N LEU A 324 9.02 10.05 -10.09
CA LEU A 324 9.63 9.61 -8.83
C LEU A 324 10.47 10.72 -8.19
N THR A 325 11.28 11.43 -8.97
CA THR A 325 12.12 12.53 -8.47
C THR A 325 11.28 13.67 -7.90
N ALA A 326 10.18 14.02 -8.58
CA ALA A 326 9.22 15.01 -8.09
C ALA A 326 8.56 14.55 -6.78
N MET A 327 8.13 13.28 -6.70
CA MET A 327 7.56 12.69 -5.49
C MET A 327 8.54 12.76 -4.31
N VAL A 328 9.80 12.39 -4.52
CA VAL A 328 10.87 12.46 -3.50
C VAL A 328 11.03 13.89 -3.01
N GLY A 329 11.15 14.86 -3.93
CA GLY A 329 11.32 16.26 -3.55
C GLY A 329 10.15 16.83 -2.74
N ILE A 330 8.91 16.49 -3.11
CA ILE A 330 7.71 16.94 -2.37
C ILE A 330 7.69 16.32 -0.96
N VAL A 331 7.98 15.02 -0.86
CA VAL A 331 8.01 14.30 0.43
C VAL A 331 9.07 14.89 1.35
N GLU A 332 10.29 15.10 0.84
CA GLU A 332 11.41 15.65 1.64
C GLU A 332 11.12 17.07 2.13
N GLU A 333 10.56 17.92 1.28
CA GLU A 333 10.20 19.30 1.66
C GLU A 333 9.07 19.30 2.71
N ALA A 334 8.04 18.47 2.52
CA ALA A 334 6.97 18.32 3.50
C ALA A 334 7.51 17.83 4.86
N GLU A 335 8.37 16.82 4.87
CA GLU A 335 8.96 16.27 6.10
C GLU A 335 9.85 17.27 6.83
N GLN A 336 10.60 18.11 6.13
CA GLN A 336 11.43 19.16 6.74
C GLN A 336 10.60 20.21 7.50
N SER A 337 9.37 20.47 7.05
CA SER A 337 8.47 21.41 7.71
C SER A 337 7.77 20.84 8.95
N ILE A 338 7.87 19.52 9.20
CA ILE A 338 7.22 18.84 10.32
C ILE A 338 8.12 18.83 11.55
N ASN A 339 7.63 19.40 12.66
CA ASN A 339 8.24 19.18 13.95
C ASN A 339 7.71 17.88 14.59
N TYR A 340 8.37 16.76 14.31
CA TYR A 340 7.95 15.42 14.77
C TYR A 340 7.94 15.29 16.30
N TRP A 341 8.87 15.88 17.03
CA TRP A 341 8.86 15.87 18.51
C TRP A 341 7.66 16.61 19.08
N ARG A 342 7.29 17.75 18.48
CA ARG A 342 6.07 18.45 18.87
C ARG A 342 4.82 17.65 18.52
N GLN A 343 4.80 16.95 17.39
CA GLN A 343 3.70 16.04 17.03
C GLN A 343 3.62 14.87 18.02
N PHE A 344 4.72 14.24 18.37
CA PHE A 344 4.78 13.18 19.37
C PHE A 344 4.18 13.61 20.70
N GLN A 345 4.51 14.80 21.19
CA GLN A 345 3.95 15.37 22.42
C GLN A 345 2.45 15.70 22.30
N LYS A 346 2.01 16.20 21.14
CA LYS A 346 0.64 16.66 20.90
C LYS A 346 -0.32 15.50 20.62
N HIS A 347 0.11 14.54 19.82
CA HIS A 347 -0.69 13.41 19.39
C HIS A 347 -0.44 12.19 20.29
N ARG A 348 -0.65 12.31 21.60
CA ARG A 348 -0.46 11.20 22.54
C ARG A 348 -1.19 9.95 22.07
N ILE A 349 -0.47 9.09 21.33
CA ILE A 349 -0.90 7.70 21.18
C ILE A 349 -0.69 7.07 22.55
N THR A 350 -1.80 6.78 23.24
CA THR A 350 -1.72 6.11 24.54
C THR A 350 -1.21 4.69 24.30
N PRO A 351 -0.11 4.28 24.95
CA PRO A 351 0.35 2.90 24.87
C PRO A 351 -0.71 1.96 25.45
N GLU A 352 -0.87 0.81 24.82
CA GLU A 352 -1.62 -0.29 25.40
C GLU A 352 -0.93 -0.76 26.69
N PRO A 353 -1.69 -1.28 27.69
CA PRO A 353 -1.10 -1.73 28.96
C PRO A 353 -0.36 -3.08 28.80
N ASN A 354 0.62 -3.11 27.90
CA ASN A 354 1.51 -4.24 27.69
C ASN A 354 2.98 -3.78 27.59
N ILE A 355 3.90 -4.71 27.86
CA ILE A 355 5.34 -4.42 27.94
C ILE A 355 5.89 -3.84 26.62
N ASN A 356 5.51 -4.42 25.48
CA ASN A 356 6.05 -4.01 24.18
C ASN A 356 5.69 -2.55 23.88
N ASP A 357 4.44 -2.16 24.10
CA ASP A 357 3.96 -0.80 23.87
C ASP A 357 4.63 0.21 24.81
N ALA A 358 4.72 -0.14 26.11
CA ALA A 358 5.37 0.70 27.10
C ALA A 358 6.85 0.93 26.74
N ILE A 359 7.57 -0.12 26.36
CA ILE A 359 8.99 -0.04 25.99
C ILE A 359 9.17 0.74 24.69
N THR A 360 8.39 0.49 23.64
CA THR A 360 8.55 1.20 22.36
C THR A 360 8.18 2.69 22.49
N HIS A 361 7.17 3.03 23.29
CA HIS A 361 6.86 4.42 23.64
C HIS A 361 8.01 5.09 24.40
N THR A 362 8.50 4.44 25.47
CA THR A 362 9.59 4.95 26.28
C THR A 362 10.89 5.09 25.45
N CYS A 363 11.13 4.18 24.50
CA CYS A 363 12.24 4.28 23.57
C CYS A 363 12.20 5.59 22.75
N CYS A 364 11.02 5.96 22.23
CA CYS A 364 10.82 7.22 21.52
C CYS A 364 10.98 8.44 22.46
N LEU A 365 10.45 8.35 23.69
CA LEU A 365 10.60 9.41 24.69
C LEU A 365 12.07 9.61 25.07
N THR A 366 12.80 8.54 25.33
CA THR A 366 14.25 8.59 25.62
C THR A 366 15.02 9.19 24.45
N ALA A 367 14.68 8.80 23.22
CA ALA A 367 15.34 9.37 22.03
C ALA A 367 15.04 10.87 21.88
N MET A 368 13.85 11.32 22.24
CA MET A 368 13.48 12.73 22.25
C MET A 368 14.26 13.50 23.32
N ASP A 369 14.27 13.01 24.55
CA ASP A 369 14.90 13.69 25.69
C ASP A 369 16.43 13.81 25.52
N LEU A 370 17.04 12.81 24.89
CA LEU A 370 18.48 12.79 24.59
C LEU A 370 18.86 13.44 23.26
N ASN A 371 17.86 13.89 22.47
CA ASN A 371 18.07 14.33 21.09
C ASN A 371 18.90 13.31 20.28
N ALA A 372 18.54 12.03 20.38
CA ALA A 372 19.31 10.93 19.80
C ALA A 372 19.35 11.02 18.28
N THR A 373 20.52 10.68 17.71
CA THR A 373 20.74 10.66 16.25
C THR A 373 19.94 9.55 15.57
N ALA A 374 19.79 8.38 16.23
CA ALA A 374 19.04 7.25 15.72
C ALA A 374 18.48 6.37 16.86
N ILE A 375 17.42 5.61 16.54
CA ILE A 375 16.98 4.47 17.32
C ILE A 375 17.42 3.19 16.61
N LEU A 376 18.12 2.30 17.32
CA LEU A 376 18.61 1.02 16.79
C LEU A 376 17.73 -0.10 17.33
N ALA A 377 16.92 -0.73 16.48
CA ALA A 377 15.92 -1.72 16.85
C ALA A 377 16.30 -3.12 16.35
N ALA A 378 16.77 -3.99 17.25
CA ALA A 378 16.95 -5.41 16.91
C ALA A 378 15.59 -6.10 16.86
N THR A 379 15.28 -6.76 15.72
CA THR A 379 13.96 -7.32 15.48
C THR A 379 14.02 -8.55 14.60
N ASN A 380 13.31 -9.61 15.00
CA ASN A 380 13.24 -10.85 14.21
C ASN A 380 12.11 -10.79 13.16
N SER A 381 10.96 -10.22 13.51
CA SER A 381 9.75 -10.14 12.65
C SER A 381 9.44 -8.73 12.14
N GLY A 382 10.30 -7.74 12.43
CA GLY A 382 10.05 -6.34 12.12
C GLY A 382 9.07 -5.62 13.07
N ARG A 383 8.41 -6.33 13.98
CA ARG A 383 7.36 -5.77 14.84
C ARG A 383 7.88 -4.63 15.72
N THR A 384 9.06 -4.78 16.35
CA THR A 384 9.65 -3.75 17.19
C THR A 384 9.81 -2.43 16.43
N ALA A 385 10.41 -2.48 15.24
CA ALA A 385 10.61 -1.31 14.41
C ALA A 385 9.28 -0.63 14.01
N ARG A 386 8.28 -1.42 13.60
CA ARG A 386 6.94 -0.89 13.27
C ARG A 386 6.25 -0.24 14.47
N MET A 387 6.35 -0.85 15.67
CA MET A 387 5.77 -0.30 16.89
C MET A 387 6.46 1.01 17.34
N ILE A 388 7.74 1.16 17.12
CA ILE A 388 8.45 2.44 17.33
C ILE A 388 7.96 3.49 16.33
N CYS A 389 7.88 3.12 15.06
CA CYS A 389 7.52 4.06 13.99
C CYS A 389 6.09 4.60 14.07
N ARG A 390 5.16 3.92 14.76
CA ARG A 390 3.82 4.45 14.98
C ARG A 390 3.82 5.77 15.76
N PHE A 391 4.84 6.00 16.58
CA PHE A 391 5.02 7.23 17.34
C PHE A 391 5.69 8.36 16.54
N ARG A 392 6.12 8.09 15.31
CA ARG A 392 6.76 9.06 14.41
C ARG A 392 7.95 9.80 15.04
N PRO A 393 8.99 9.10 15.53
CA PRO A 393 10.16 9.75 16.10
C PRO A 393 10.85 10.67 15.07
N ALA A 394 11.44 11.77 15.55
CA ALA A 394 12.17 12.69 14.66
C ALA A 394 13.43 12.05 14.08
N CYS A 395 14.11 11.20 14.84
CA CYS A 395 15.28 10.46 14.38
C CYS A 395 14.88 9.20 13.57
N PRO A 396 15.74 8.72 12.65
CA PRO A 396 15.50 7.49 11.90
C PRO A 396 15.58 6.26 12.82
N VAL A 397 14.93 5.16 12.36
CA VAL A 397 14.97 3.86 13.04
C VAL A 397 15.79 2.88 12.20
N ALA A 398 16.97 2.51 12.67
CA ALA A 398 17.73 1.40 12.11
C ALA A 398 17.14 0.07 12.61
N ALA A 399 16.55 -0.73 11.72
CA ALA A 399 16.02 -2.04 12.07
C ALA A 399 17.02 -3.13 11.68
N LEU A 400 17.49 -3.88 12.67
CA LEU A 400 18.45 -4.95 12.46
C LEU A 400 17.74 -6.31 12.51
N THR A 401 17.87 -7.08 11.45
CA THR A 401 17.24 -8.41 11.32
C THR A 401 18.18 -9.40 10.64
N MET A 402 18.04 -10.67 11.00
CA MET A 402 18.76 -11.78 10.35
C MET A 402 18.03 -12.33 9.12
N GLN A 403 16.81 -11.87 8.85
CA GLN A 403 15.94 -12.41 7.80
C GLN A 403 15.81 -11.41 6.64
N GLU A 404 16.28 -11.81 5.45
CA GLU A 404 16.19 -10.97 4.25
C GLU A 404 14.74 -10.62 3.88
N LYS A 405 13.79 -11.54 4.06
CA LYS A 405 12.35 -11.29 3.86
C LYS A 405 11.84 -10.15 4.75
N VAL A 406 12.17 -10.20 6.04
CA VAL A 406 11.79 -9.14 7.01
C VAL A 406 12.47 -7.81 6.66
N ARG A 407 13.75 -7.84 6.23
CA ARG A 407 14.46 -6.67 5.76
C ARG A 407 13.73 -5.99 4.61
N ARG A 408 13.29 -6.76 3.60
CA ARG A 408 12.50 -6.23 2.48
C ARG A 408 11.14 -5.71 2.92
N GLN A 409 10.42 -6.46 3.77
CA GLN A 409 9.12 -6.03 4.29
C GLN A 409 9.16 -4.73 5.08
N LEU A 410 10.25 -4.47 5.78
CA LEU A 410 10.44 -3.23 6.53
C LEU A 410 10.72 -2.02 5.62
N ALA A 411 11.04 -2.23 4.34
CA ALA A 411 11.27 -1.14 3.39
C ALA A 411 10.06 -0.21 3.20
N ILE A 412 8.84 -0.69 3.43
CA ILE A 412 7.62 0.14 3.39
C ILE A 412 7.20 0.70 4.77
N SER A 413 8.01 0.51 5.80
CA SER A 413 7.73 1.05 7.13
C SER A 413 8.29 2.46 7.26
N TRP A 414 7.46 3.41 7.66
CA TRP A 414 7.82 4.81 7.80
C TRP A 414 9.04 4.99 8.71
N GLY A 415 10.03 5.75 8.25
CA GLY A 415 11.23 6.09 9.03
C GLY A 415 12.17 4.93 9.34
N VAL A 416 11.87 3.70 8.86
CA VAL A 416 12.70 2.52 9.07
C VAL A 416 13.74 2.40 7.96
N TYR A 417 14.97 2.07 8.37
CA TYR A 417 16.11 1.70 7.53
C TYR A 417 16.55 0.29 7.94
N PRO A 418 16.16 -0.74 7.18
CA PRO A 418 16.40 -2.12 7.57
C PRO A 418 17.77 -2.61 7.11
N PHE A 419 18.50 -3.22 8.03
CA PHE A 419 19.82 -3.81 7.80
C PHE A 419 19.81 -5.31 8.07
N LEU A 420 20.55 -6.06 7.26
CA LEU A 420 20.75 -7.48 7.47
C LEU A 420 21.96 -7.67 8.38
N THR A 421 21.80 -8.49 9.42
CA THR A 421 22.86 -8.81 10.37
C THR A 421 23.13 -10.32 10.40
N GLY A 422 24.32 -10.69 10.85
CA GLY A 422 24.62 -12.08 11.18
C GLY A 422 23.93 -12.54 12.47
N GLU A 423 24.14 -13.81 12.80
CA GLU A 423 23.61 -14.44 14.02
C GLU A 423 24.14 -13.74 15.28
N VAL A 424 23.26 -13.57 16.25
CA VAL A 424 23.58 -12.88 17.51
C VAL A 424 23.26 -13.78 18.69
N ASN A 425 24.31 -14.09 19.50
CA ASN A 425 24.22 -15.08 20.55
C ASN A 425 24.20 -14.49 21.98
N SER A 426 24.39 -13.16 22.10
CA SER A 426 24.37 -12.48 23.39
C SER A 426 23.78 -11.07 23.29
N THR A 427 23.29 -10.56 24.41
CA THR A 427 22.73 -9.21 24.49
C THR A 427 23.79 -8.14 24.20
N ASP A 428 25.03 -8.33 24.70
CA ASP A 428 26.10 -7.38 24.46
C ASP A 428 26.48 -7.33 22.98
N ARG A 429 26.48 -8.49 22.30
CA ARG A 429 26.71 -8.54 20.84
C ARG A 429 25.63 -7.85 20.05
N ILE A 430 24.36 -7.87 20.50
CA ILE A 430 23.28 -7.06 19.86
C ILE A 430 23.64 -5.58 19.91
N PHE A 431 24.10 -5.08 21.05
CA PHE A 431 24.39 -3.66 21.21
C PHE A 431 25.56 -3.24 20.33
N SER A 432 26.68 -3.96 20.39
CA SER A 432 27.85 -3.64 19.57
C SER A 432 27.53 -3.75 18.07
N LEU A 433 26.89 -4.85 17.64
CA LEU A 433 26.53 -5.06 16.24
C LEU A 433 25.56 -4.00 15.73
N SER A 434 24.63 -3.54 16.58
CA SER A 434 23.69 -2.47 16.19
C SER A 434 24.41 -1.17 15.89
N VAL A 435 25.39 -0.81 16.70
CA VAL A 435 26.22 0.38 16.51
C VAL A 435 27.15 0.21 15.32
N GLU A 436 27.84 -0.94 15.20
CA GLU A 436 28.69 -1.28 14.05
C GLU A 436 27.94 -1.11 12.71
N CYS A 437 26.74 -1.68 12.62
CA CYS A 437 25.91 -1.57 11.41
C CYS A 437 25.52 -0.11 11.12
N ALA A 438 25.09 0.63 12.13
CA ALA A 438 24.68 2.03 11.96
C ALA A 438 25.85 2.94 11.55
N LEU A 439 27.06 2.69 12.07
CA LEU A 439 28.30 3.35 11.66
C LEU A 439 28.67 3.02 10.21
N LYS A 440 28.71 1.73 9.86
CA LYS A 440 29.05 1.25 8.52
C LYS A 440 28.15 1.86 7.43
N GLU A 441 26.89 2.01 7.73
CA GLU A 441 25.88 2.58 6.80
C GLU A 441 25.84 4.12 6.86
N GLY A 442 26.70 4.75 7.67
CA GLY A 442 26.80 6.20 7.80
C GLY A 442 25.58 6.86 8.44
N MET A 443 24.77 6.09 9.19
CA MET A 443 23.58 6.59 9.87
C MET A 443 23.96 7.35 11.14
N VAL A 444 25.02 6.94 11.79
CA VAL A 444 25.61 7.57 12.98
C VAL A 444 27.11 7.70 12.81
N LYS A 445 27.74 8.53 13.64
CA LYS A 445 29.19 8.73 13.72
C LYS A 445 29.65 8.69 15.18
N ASN A 446 30.96 8.60 15.39
CA ASN A 446 31.56 8.66 16.71
C ASN A 446 31.12 9.93 17.47
N GLY A 447 30.74 9.80 18.73
CA GLY A 447 30.19 10.86 19.58
C GLY A 447 28.68 11.08 19.48
N ASP A 448 27.97 10.45 18.52
CA ASP A 448 26.50 10.53 18.44
C ASP A 448 25.83 9.75 19.58
N THR A 449 24.67 10.22 20.02
CA THR A 449 23.84 9.50 20.99
C THR A 449 22.85 8.62 20.27
N VAL A 450 22.71 7.36 20.67
CA VAL A 450 21.77 6.38 20.14
C VAL A 450 20.94 5.75 21.25
N VAL A 451 19.71 5.35 20.91
CA VAL A 451 18.85 4.53 21.77
C VAL A 451 18.68 3.15 21.12
N ILE A 452 19.07 2.12 21.83
CA ILE A 452 19.02 0.73 21.35
C ILE A 452 17.87 0.01 22.06
N THR A 453 17.10 -0.79 21.33
CA THR A 453 16.04 -1.61 21.89
C THR A 453 16.06 -3.01 21.32
N ALA A 454 15.76 -3.98 22.19
CA ALA A 454 15.76 -5.41 21.84
C ALA A 454 14.77 -6.20 22.72
N GLY A 455 14.54 -7.44 22.33
CA GLY A 455 13.81 -8.43 23.13
C GLY A 455 14.76 -9.42 23.80
N VAL A 456 14.64 -9.62 25.10
CA VAL A 456 15.42 -10.59 25.88
C VAL A 456 14.45 -11.53 26.62
N PRO A 457 14.65 -12.87 26.61
CA PRO A 457 15.72 -13.62 25.92
C PRO A 457 15.60 -13.58 24.39
N LEU A 458 16.77 -13.73 23.73
CA LEU A 458 16.85 -13.68 22.28
C LEU A 458 16.02 -14.77 21.60
N GLY A 459 15.63 -14.54 20.34
CA GLY A 459 14.92 -15.53 19.50
C GLY A 459 13.41 -15.60 19.71
N ARG A 460 12.83 -14.87 20.67
CA ARG A 460 11.36 -14.78 20.86
C ARG A 460 10.81 -13.55 20.16
N SER A 461 9.94 -13.74 19.18
CA SER A 461 9.25 -12.64 18.51
C SER A 461 8.27 -11.94 19.46
N GLY A 462 8.18 -10.60 19.40
CA GLY A 462 7.27 -9.79 20.21
C GLY A 462 7.67 -9.60 21.67
N SER A 463 8.91 -9.92 22.06
CA SER A 463 9.43 -9.82 23.44
C SER A 463 10.22 -8.54 23.71
N THR A 464 9.99 -7.44 22.97
CA THR A 464 10.72 -6.17 23.18
C THR A 464 10.51 -5.66 24.61
N ASN A 465 11.56 -5.69 25.43
CA ASN A 465 11.51 -5.43 26.87
C ASN A 465 12.74 -4.68 27.42
N LEU A 466 13.64 -4.24 26.54
CA LEU A 466 14.90 -3.61 26.93
C LEU A 466 15.15 -2.33 26.15
N ILE A 467 15.67 -1.31 26.82
CA ILE A 467 16.16 -0.05 26.24
C ILE A 467 17.56 0.21 26.82
N LYS A 468 18.47 0.61 25.94
CA LYS A 468 19.81 1.10 26.32
C LYS A 468 20.09 2.38 25.56
N ALA A 469 20.48 3.43 26.26
CA ALA A 469 21.04 4.64 25.65
C ALA A 469 22.55 4.63 25.78
N GLN A 470 23.27 5.02 24.72
CA GLN A 470 24.72 5.14 24.78
C GLN A 470 25.25 6.17 23.77
N ILE A 471 26.46 6.66 24.01
CA ILE A 471 27.23 7.41 23.02
C ILE A 471 27.94 6.39 22.13
N VAL A 472 27.94 6.67 20.82
CA VAL A 472 28.71 5.88 19.85
C VAL A 472 30.20 6.10 20.08
N ASP A 473 30.92 5.03 20.37
CA ASP A 473 32.35 5.00 20.58
C ASP A 473 32.94 3.82 19.81
N GLU A 474 33.72 4.11 18.76
CA GLU A 474 34.33 3.10 17.90
C GLU A 474 35.39 2.25 18.68
N ASP A 475 35.98 2.79 19.72
CA ASP A 475 36.97 2.08 20.53
C ASP A 475 36.33 1.06 21.49
N MET A 476 35.01 1.08 21.65
CA MET A 476 34.25 0.15 22.50
C MET A 476 33.54 -0.99 21.72
N LEU A 477 33.77 -1.13 20.41
CA LEU A 477 33.11 -2.13 19.54
C LEU A 477 33.99 -3.42 19.35
#